data_91836d79be84c3e1a00c1e1ccb5f0b6e
#
_entry.id   91836d79be84c3e1a00c1e1ccb5f0b6e
#
_cell.length_a   1.000
_cell.length_b   1.000
_cell.length_c   1.000
_cell.angle_alpha   90.00
_cell.angle_beta   90.00
_cell.angle_gamma   90.00
#
_symmetry.space_group_name_H-M   'P 1'
#
loop_
_entity.id
_entity.type
_entity.pdbx_description
1 polymer ?
#
loop_
_entity_poly.entity_id
_entity_poly.type
_entity_poly.pdbx_seq_one_letter_code
_entity_poly.pdbx_strand_id
1 'polypeptide(L)'
;MTFLNILLLGGMAAAAIPVLLHFFNRSRPRVVQWGAMHLLDAAFQAHTRRLKFEQLLLLLVRCLIPVLLALCMARPVLTGMRALLGGAKTSLVILLDNSYSMSAGAGAASNFTQAKEAAAKLIEQAGSGSDVAVILMGGTPRQLLEAPTLDTVRVTKSLAQVEANFGAANFPEALELAGNVAAQMQHGLKEFVVLSDFQRVTFSDGEAAARGRALQTLKRL
;
A
#
# COMPACT_ATOMS: atom_id res chain seq x y z
N MET A 1 6.80 -3.60 -6.52
CA MET A 1 6.12 -2.33 -6.80
C MET A 1 5.19 -2.56 -7.97
N THR A 2 3.89 -2.43 -7.77
CA THR A 2 2.88 -2.50 -8.84
C THR A 2 2.32 -1.10 -9.04
N PHE A 3 2.27 -0.64 -10.28
CA PHE A 3 1.65 0.63 -10.65
C PHE A 3 0.24 0.34 -11.12
N LEU A 4 -0.76 0.99 -10.52
CA LEU A 4 -2.17 0.82 -10.93
C LEU A 4 -2.39 1.30 -12.37
N ASN A 5 -1.67 2.31 -12.83
CA ASN A 5 -1.80 2.90 -14.17
C ASN A 5 -0.44 3.10 -14.82
N ILE A 6 0.09 2.03 -15.43
CA ILE A 6 1.40 2.04 -16.11
C ILE A 6 1.42 3.02 -17.31
N LEU A 7 0.29 3.23 -17.97
CA LEU A 7 0.15 4.18 -19.08
C LEU A 7 0.43 5.63 -18.66
N LEU A 8 0.11 6.00 -17.40
CA LEU A 8 0.36 7.36 -16.89
C LEU A 8 1.84 7.63 -16.60
N LEU A 9 2.65 6.58 -16.44
CA LEU A 9 4.11 6.74 -16.42
C LEU A 9 4.65 7.30 -17.75
N GLY A 10 3.96 7.06 -18.88
CA GLY A 10 4.27 7.71 -20.14
C GLY A 10 4.20 9.24 -20.09
N GLY A 11 3.41 9.79 -19.15
CA GLY A 11 3.38 11.24 -18.88
C GLY A 11 4.72 11.83 -18.40
N MET A 12 5.65 11.00 -17.89
CA MET A 12 7.01 11.44 -17.57
C MET A 12 7.77 11.91 -18.82
N ALA A 13 7.40 11.43 -20.01
CA ALA A 13 7.97 11.90 -21.27
C ALA A 13 7.72 13.40 -21.51
N ALA A 14 6.68 13.97 -20.89
CA ALA A 14 6.42 15.40 -20.95
C ALA A 14 7.56 16.25 -20.33
N ALA A 15 8.40 15.67 -19.46
CA ALA A 15 9.60 16.34 -18.95
C ALA A 15 10.65 16.60 -20.05
N ALA A 16 10.56 15.92 -21.19
CA ALA A 16 11.42 16.21 -22.35
C ALA A 16 11.11 17.57 -22.98
N ILE A 17 9.86 18.07 -22.85
CA ILE A 17 9.44 19.34 -23.46
C ILE A 17 10.24 20.53 -22.91
N PRO A 18 10.37 20.77 -21.60
CA PRO A 18 11.20 21.85 -21.07
C PRO A 18 12.66 21.73 -21.48
N VAL A 19 13.20 20.51 -21.55
CA VAL A 19 14.59 20.26 -21.98
C VAL A 19 14.78 20.65 -23.44
N LEU A 20 13.91 20.19 -24.32
CA LEU A 20 13.94 20.52 -25.75
C LEU A 20 13.82 22.04 -25.96
N LEU A 21 12.85 22.68 -25.28
CA LEU A 21 12.69 24.14 -25.35
C LEU A 21 13.94 24.87 -24.86
N HIS A 22 14.59 24.39 -23.80
CA HIS A 22 15.83 24.97 -23.30
C HIS A 22 16.97 24.90 -24.35
N PHE A 23 17.09 23.77 -25.05
CA PHE A 23 18.08 23.58 -26.09
C PHE A 23 17.79 24.44 -27.36
N PHE A 24 16.52 24.47 -27.78
CA PHE A 24 16.13 25.21 -28.98
C PHE A 24 16.10 26.72 -28.76
N ASN A 25 15.80 27.20 -27.56
CA ASN A 25 15.69 28.61 -27.23
C ASN A 25 17.04 29.22 -26.74
N ARG A 26 18.15 28.54 -27.01
CA ARG A 26 19.48 29.05 -26.69
C ARG A 26 19.82 30.18 -27.65
N SER A 27 19.44 31.43 -27.31
CA SER A 27 19.83 32.62 -28.04
C SER A 27 21.35 32.74 -28.03
N ARG A 28 21.93 32.91 -29.24
CA ARG A 28 23.36 33.23 -29.40
C ARG A 28 23.49 34.74 -29.30
N PRO A 29 24.03 35.34 -28.23
CA PRO A 29 24.27 36.78 -28.18
C PRO A 29 25.29 37.16 -29.23
N ARG A 30 24.99 38.18 -29.99
CA ARG A 30 26.00 38.81 -30.87
C ARG A 30 27.00 39.55 -29.98
N VAL A 31 28.22 39.08 -29.97
CA VAL A 31 29.32 39.74 -29.27
C VAL A 31 29.74 40.94 -30.10
N VAL A 32 29.49 42.15 -29.63
CA VAL A 32 30.01 43.40 -30.21
C VAL A 32 31.21 43.81 -29.36
N GLN A 33 32.39 43.83 -29.98
CA GLN A 33 33.62 44.23 -29.28
C GLN A 33 33.69 45.77 -29.13
N TRP A 34 33.70 46.19 -27.86
CA TRP A 34 33.93 47.58 -27.49
C TRP A 34 35.29 47.74 -26.81
N GLY A 35 36.03 48.80 -27.11
CA GLY A 35 37.40 49.00 -26.61
C GLY A 35 37.59 49.05 -25.08
N ALA A 36 36.54 49.27 -24.32
CA ALA A 36 36.60 49.32 -22.85
C ALA A 36 36.28 47.99 -22.16
N MET A 37 36.22 46.86 -22.88
CA MET A 37 35.78 45.56 -22.38
C MET A 37 36.72 44.92 -21.33
N HIS A 38 37.99 45.30 -21.31
CA HIS A 38 38.97 44.74 -20.37
C HIS A 38 38.65 45.01 -18.90
N LEU A 39 37.98 46.11 -18.59
CA LEU A 39 37.62 46.45 -17.21
C LEU A 39 36.34 45.74 -16.72
N LEU A 40 35.47 45.31 -17.66
CA LEU A 40 34.20 44.61 -17.32
C LEU A 40 34.33 43.09 -17.25
N ASP A 41 35.37 42.50 -17.84
CA ASP A 41 35.49 41.05 -18.02
C ASP A 41 35.55 40.28 -16.66
N ALA A 42 36.22 40.85 -15.66
CA ALA A 42 36.33 40.24 -14.34
C ALA A 42 34.99 40.22 -13.59
N ALA A 43 34.19 41.27 -13.70
CA ALA A 43 32.86 41.36 -13.09
C ALA A 43 31.83 40.49 -13.83
N PHE A 44 31.93 40.40 -15.16
CA PHE A 44 31.05 39.57 -15.98
C PHE A 44 31.23 38.08 -15.75
N GLN A 45 32.46 37.60 -15.53
CA GLN A 45 32.72 36.15 -15.29
C GLN A 45 32.14 35.65 -13.99
N ALA A 46 32.15 36.43 -12.93
CA ALA A 46 31.52 36.05 -11.66
C ALA A 46 29.99 36.00 -11.76
N HIS A 47 29.37 36.93 -12.49
CA HIS A 47 27.92 36.99 -12.66
C HIS A 47 27.36 35.88 -13.60
N THR A 48 28.11 35.55 -14.64
CA THR A 48 27.65 34.53 -15.62
C THR A 48 27.58 33.12 -15.04
N ARG A 49 28.44 32.78 -14.09
CA ARG A 49 28.37 31.48 -13.39
C ARG A 49 27.10 31.35 -12.55
N ARG A 50 26.76 32.41 -11.82
CA ARG A 50 25.56 32.47 -11.00
C ARG A 50 24.29 32.37 -11.84
N LEU A 51 24.19 33.11 -12.92
CA LEU A 51 23.06 33.09 -13.85
C LEU A 51 22.87 31.72 -14.51
N LYS A 52 23.96 31.03 -14.89
CA LYS A 52 23.90 29.69 -15.44
C LYS A 52 23.38 28.68 -14.42
N PHE A 53 23.78 28.82 -13.17
CA PHE A 53 23.29 27.96 -12.09
C PHE A 53 21.80 28.19 -11.80
N GLU A 54 21.34 29.43 -11.75
CA GLU A 54 19.94 29.80 -11.60
C GLU A 54 19.08 29.28 -12.76
N GLN A 55 19.55 29.37 -14.00
CA GLN A 55 18.87 28.83 -15.17
C GLN A 55 18.76 27.29 -15.13
N LEU A 56 19.81 26.60 -14.68
CA LEU A 56 19.85 25.17 -14.56
C LEU A 56 18.89 24.71 -13.45
N LEU A 57 18.84 25.41 -12.32
CA LEU A 57 17.92 25.15 -11.23
C LEU A 57 16.46 25.33 -11.67
N LEU A 58 16.16 26.40 -12.41
CA LEU A 58 14.83 26.62 -12.98
C LEU A 58 14.43 25.51 -13.97
N LEU A 59 15.37 25.04 -14.80
CA LEU A 59 15.13 23.93 -15.71
C LEU A 59 14.81 22.64 -14.93
N LEU A 60 15.58 22.36 -13.87
CA LEU A 60 15.37 21.21 -13.01
C LEU A 60 13.96 21.24 -12.40
N VAL A 61 13.54 22.37 -11.86
CA VAL A 61 12.19 22.52 -11.28
C VAL A 61 11.10 22.31 -12.35
N ARG A 62 11.27 22.87 -13.54
CA ARG A 62 10.33 22.69 -14.67
C ARG A 62 10.22 21.23 -15.12
N CYS A 63 11.29 20.47 -15.07
CA CYS A 63 11.27 19.04 -15.38
C CYS A 63 10.68 18.22 -14.22
N LEU A 64 10.94 18.62 -12.97
CA LEU A 64 10.48 17.92 -11.78
C LEU A 64 8.94 17.93 -11.65
N ILE A 65 8.30 19.04 -12.01
CA ILE A 65 6.83 19.18 -11.89
C ILE A 65 6.09 18.11 -12.68
N PRO A 66 6.29 17.92 -14.01
CA PRO A 66 5.58 16.89 -14.77
C PRO A 66 5.95 15.47 -14.32
N VAL A 67 7.18 15.24 -13.86
CA VAL A 67 7.60 13.93 -13.31
C VAL A 67 6.85 13.61 -12.02
N LEU A 68 6.78 14.55 -11.07
CA LEU A 68 6.06 14.37 -9.83
C LEU A 68 4.56 14.20 -10.07
N LEU A 69 3.99 14.97 -10.99
CA LEU A 69 2.58 14.87 -11.34
C LEU A 69 2.26 13.51 -11.96
N ALA A 70 3.08 13.01 -12.87
CA ALA A 70 2.95 11.68 -13.46
C ALA A 70 3.08 10.58 -12.39
N LEU A 71 4.01 10.74 -11.45
CA LEU A 71 4.20 9.80 -10.35
C LEU A 71 3.00 9.78 -9.40
N CYS A 72 2.44 10.94 -9.04
CA CYS A 72 1.24 11.03 -8.22
C CYS A 72 0.03 10.37 -8.91
N MET A 73 -0.13 10.60 -10.22
CA MET A 73 -1.22 9.99 -10.98
C MET A 73 -1.04 8.48 -11.20
N ALA A 74 0.19 8.00 -11.29
CA ALA A 74 0.49 6.57 -11.42
C ALA A 74 0.13 5.76 -10.16
N ARG A 75 -0.15 6.42 -9.01
CA ARG A 75 -0.51 5.80 -7.73
C ARG A 75 0.37 4.59 -7.44
N PRO A 76 1.68 4.77 -7.17
CA PRO A 76 2.55 3.66 -6.86
C PRO A 76 2.05 2.96 -5.58
N VAL A 77 1.63 1.71 -5.72
CA VAL A 77 1.33 0.86 -4.56
C VAL A 77 2.62 0.20 -4.13
N LEU A 78 3.12 0.60 -2.99
CA LEU A 78 4.29 -0.01 -2.37
C LEU A 78 3.91 -1.37 -1.77
N THR A 79 3.51 -2.33 -2.62
CA THR A 79 3.38 -3.72 -2.23
C THR A 79 4.77 -4.23 -1.86
N GLY A 80 5.02 -4.42 -0.58
CA GLY A 80 6.31 -4.91 -0.10
C GLY A 80 7.17 -3.87 0.61
N MET A 81 6.60 -2.80 1.15
CA MET A 81 7.31 -1.89 2.06
C MET A 81 7.91 -2.66 3.26
N ARG A 82 7.34 -3.83 3.59
CA ARG A 82 7.88 -4.80 4.55
C ARG A 82 9.28 -5.30 4.16
N ALA A 83 9.54 -5.53 2.88
CA ALA A 83 10.87 -5.95 2.39
C ALA A 83 11.90 -4.82 2.48
N LEU A 84 11.48 -3.56 2.35
CA LEU A 84 12.33 -2.37 2.49
C LEU A 84 12.65 -2.06 3.96
N LEU A 85 11.75 -2.41 4.88
CA LEU A 85 11.95 -2.22 6.33
C LEU A 85 12.72 -3.39 6.99
N GLY A 86 13.43 -4.19 6.20
CA GLY A 86 14.32 -5.23 6.72
C GLY A 86 13.61 -6.47 7.26
N GLY A 87 12.43 -6.81 6.72
CA GLY A 87 11.72 -8.02 7.13
C GLY A 87 11.30 -8.00 8.61
N ALA A 88 10.88 -6.84 9.13
CA ALA A 88 10.36 -6.76 10.48
C ALA A 88 9.28 -7.82 10.66
N LYS A 89 9.49 -8.71 11.61
CA LYS A 89 8.53 -9.74 11.99
C LYS A 89 7.24 -9.07 12.43
N THR A 90 6.12 -9.49 11.89
CA THR A 90 4.80 -8.92 12.13
C THR A 90 3.85 -9.97 12.65
N SER A 91 2.91 -9.55 13.48
CA SER A 91 1.78 -10.37 13.89
C SER A 91 0.62 -10.11 12.93
N LEU A 92 0.31 -11.08 12.07
CA LEU A 92 -0.75 -10.99 11.06
C LEU A 92 -2.03 -11.65 11.56
N VAL A 93 -3.10 -10.88 11.71
CA VAL A 93 -4.43 -11.36 12.04
C VAL A 93 -5.33 -11.20 10.82
N ILE A 94 -5.80 -12.33 10.28
CA ILE A 94 -6.70 -12.36 9.12
C ILE A 94 -8.12 -12.67 9.61
N LEU A 95 -9.05 -11.76 9.38
CA LEU A 95 -10.48 -11.99 9.56
C LEU A 95 -11.05 -12.43 8.21
N LEU A 96 -11.42 -13.70 8.10
CA LEU A 96 -11.95 -14.29 6.89
C LEU A 96 -13.47 -14.48 7.02
N ASP A 97 -14.19 -13.82 6.14
CA ASP A 97 -15.62 -14.00 6.02
C ASP A 97 -15.92 -15.33 5.29
N ASN A 98 -16.52 -16.26 6.02
CA ASN A 98 -16.99 -17.53 5.48
C ASN A 98 -18.52 -17.64 5.57
N SER A 99 -19.24 -16.52 5.59
CA SER A 99 -20.70 -16.46 5.60
C SER A 99 -21.30 -16.95 4.29
N TYR A 100 -22.62 -17.16 4.30
CA TYR A 100 -23.36 -17.62 3.11
C TYR A 100 -23.20 -16.73 1.89
N SER A 101 -23.11 -15.41 2.07
CA SER A 101 -22.92 -14.45 0.99
C SER A 101 -21.63 -14.67 0.20
N MET A 102 -20.59 -15.14 0.86
CA MET A 102 -19.31 -15.46 0.25
C MET A 102 -19.37 -16.69 -0.69
N SER A 103 -20.44 -17.50 -0.60
CA SER A 103 -20.70 -18.59 -1.54
C SER A 103 -21.17 -18.13 -2.92
N ALA A 104 -21.44 -16.83 -3.09
CA ALA A 104 -21.84 -16.27 -4.38
C ALA A 104 -20.76 -16.51 -5.44
N GLY A 105 -21.18 -16.97 -6.63
CA GLY A 105 -20.31 -17.41 -7.70
C GLY A 105 -20.31 -18.94 -7.86
N ALA A 106 -19.82 -19.43 -8.98
CA ALA A 106 -19.78 -20.87 -9.27
C ALA A 106 -18.37 -21.44 -9.10
N GLY A 107 -18.20 -22.44 -8.25
CA GLY A 107 -16.96 -23.20 -8.10
C GLY A 107 -15.75 -22.33 -7.75
N ALA A 108 -14.70 -22.40 -8.57
CA ALA A 108 -13.45 -21.66 -8.36
C ALA A 108 -13.61 -20.12 -8.43
N ALA A 109 -14.71 -19.61 -8.97
CA ALA A 109 -15.01 -18.19 -9.06
C ALA A 109 -15.83 -17.66 -7.87
N SER A 110 -16.10 -18.49 -6.82
CA SER A 110 -16.80 -17.99 -5.64
C SER A 110 -15.97 -16.96 -4.89
N ASN A 111 -16.64 -15.96 -4.29
CA ASN A 111 -15.98 -14.95 -3.48
C ASN A 111 -15.14 -15.58 -2.34
N PHE A 112 -15.64 -16.68 -1.77
CA PHE A 112 -14.95 -17.41 -0.71
C PHE A 112 -13.64 -18.04 -1.19
N THR A 113 -13.63 -18.65 -2.39
CA THR A 113 -12.40 -19.22 -2.95
C THR A 113 -11.36 -18.14 -3.21
N GLN A 114 -11.77 -17.00 -3.78
CA GLN A 114 -10.89 -15.87 -3.99
C GLN A 114 -10.34 -15.31 -2.67
N ALA A 115 -11.17 -15.23 -1.63
CA ALA A 115 -10.75 -14.78 -0.31
C ALA A 115 -9.73 -15.75 0.33
N LYS A 116 -9.93 -17.08 0.17
CA LYS A 116 -8.95 -18.09 0.63
C LYS A 116 -7.61 -17.95 -0.10
N GLU A 117 -7.62 -17.76 -1.41
CA GLU A 117 -6.41 -17.54 -2.18
C GLU A 117 -5.69 -16.24 -1.77
N ALA A 118 -6.44 -15.17 -1.54
CA ALA A 118 -5.90 -13.91 -1.05
C ALA A 118 -5.28 -14.08 0.34
N ALA A 119 -5.96 -14.79 1.26
CA ALA A 119 -5.44 -15.12 2.59
C ALA A 119 -4.14 -15.92 2.51
N ALA A 120 -4.09 -16.96 1.66
CA ALA A 120 -2.90 -17.77 1.47
C ALA A 120 -1.70 -16.94 0.98
N LYS A 121 -1.92 -16.06 0.00
CA LYS A 121 -0.88 -15.12 -0.47
C LYS A 121 -0.39 -14.17 0.62
N LEU A 122 -1.29 -13.66 1.47
CA LEU A 122 -0.92 -12.81 2.59
C LEU A 122 -0.08 -13.56 3.62
N ILE A 123 -0.43 -14.81 3.92
CA ILE A 123 0.34 -15.68 4.81
C ILE A 123 1.75 -15.93 4.27
N GLU A 124 1.89 -16.21 2.98
CA GLU A 124 3.19 -16.36 2.32
C GLU A 124 4.02 -15.06 2.37
N GLN A 125 3.36 -13.91 2.17
CA GLN A 125 4.01 -12.59 2.20
C GLN A 125 4.40 -12.13 3.60
N ALA A 126 3.79 -12.67 4.66
CA ALA A 126 4.13 -12.34 6.03
C ALA A 126 5.59 -12.70 6.38
N GLY A 127 6.18 -13.62 5.63
CA GLY A 127 7.59 -14.00 5.76
C GLY A 127 7.87 -14.94 6.94
N SER A 128 9.06 -15.55 6.90
CA SER A 128 9.49 -16.46 7.95
C SER A 128 9.70 -15.73 9.28
N GLY A 129 9.06 -16.23 10.33
CA GLY A 129 9.18 -15.69 11.69
C GLY A 129 8.12 -14.67 12.08
N SER A 130 7.15 -14.38 11.22
CA SER A 130 5.91 -13.68 11.58
C SER A 130 4.89 -14.66 12.12
N ASP A 131 4.17 -14.29 13.17
CA ASP A 131 3.08 -15.10 13.71
C ASP A 131 1.76 -14.74 13.01
N VAL A 132 0.99 -15.77 12.73
CA VAL A 132 -0.26 -15.66 11.94
C VAL A 132 -1.42 -16.26 12.74
N ALA A 133 -2.53 -15.54 12.75
CA ALA A 133 -3.81 -16.02 13.22
C ALA A 133 -4.90 -15.77 12.17
N VAL A 134 -5.77 -16.75 11.96
CA VAL A 134 -6.93 -16.60 11.06
C VAL A 134 -8.19 -16.80 11.88
N ILE A 135 -9.14 -15.87 11.74
CA ILE A 135 -10.42 -15.87 12.43
C ILE A 135 -11.52 -15.96 11.39
N LEU A 136 -12.41 -16.93 11.54
CA LEU A 136 -13.59 -17.13 10.70
C LEU A 136 -14.75 -16.32 11.28
N MET A 137 -15.45 -15.55 10.44
CA MET A 137 -16.49 -14.60 10.88
C MET A 137 -17.91 -15.17 10.74
N GLY A 138 -18.12 -16.25 9.99
CA GLY A 138 -19.46 -16.81 9.72
C GLY A 138 -20.06 -17.54 10.93
N GLY A 139 -21.27 -17.17 11.31
CA GLY A 139 -21.95 -17.69 12.49
C GLY A 139 -21.32 -17.18 13.79
N THR A 140 -20.89 -18.12 14.68
CA THR A 140 -20.09 -17.75 15.85
C THR A 140 -18.63 -17.61 15.44
N PRO A 141 -18.02 -16.43 15.61
CA PRO A 141 -16.61 -16.22 15.26
C PRO A 141 -15.69 -17.16 16.03
N ARG A 142 -14.75 -17.73 15.30
CA ARG A 142 -13.78 -18.67 15.89
C ARG A 142 -12.42 -18.57 15.25
N GLN A 143 -11.40 -18.86 16.00
CA GLN A 143 -10.04 -18.98 15.50
C GLN A 143 -9.88 -20.29 14.70
N LEU A 144 -9.17 -20.24 13.59
CA LEU A 144 -8.90 -21.41 12.73
C LEU A 144 -8.02 -22.45 13.44
N LEU A 145 -7.00 -21.98 14.15
CA LEU A 145 -6.13 -22.79 15.01
C LEU A 145 -6.27 -22.30 16.45
N GLU A 146 -6.05 -23.16 17.42
CA GLU A 146 -6.21 -22.85 18.85
C GLU A 146 -5.31 -21.68 19.34
N ALA A 147 -4.16 -21.49 18.69
CA ALA A 147 -3.23 -20.40 19.02
C ALA A 147 -2.56 -19.81 17.76
N PRO A 148 -2.13 -18.53 17.82
CA PRO A 148 -1.28 -17.95 16.78
C PRO A 148 -0.03 -18.79 16.55
N THR A 149 0.39 -18.97 15.31
CA THR A 149 1.53 -19.83 14.99
C THR A 149 2.48 -19.18 14.00
N LEU A 150 3.77 -19.56 14.10
CA LEU A 150 4.82 -19.20 13.14
C LEU A 150 4.84 -20.18 11.93
N ASP A 151 4.13 -21.31 12.04
CA ASP A 151 4.05 -22.32 10.99
C ASP A 151 3.00 -21.94 9.94
N THR A 152 3.42 -21.18 8.96
CA THR A 152 2.58 -20.72 7.85
C THR A 152 2.04 -21.87 7.01
N VAL A 153 2.77 -22.98 6.89
CA VAL A 153 2.35 -24.18 6.13
C VAL A 153 1.16 -24.83 6.79
N ARG A 154 1.17 -24.94 8.12
CA ARG A 154 0.05 -25.49 8.89
C ARG A 154 -1.19 -24.62 8.75
N VAL A 155 -1.03 -23.28 8.82
CA VAL A 155 -2.15 -22.34 8.64
C VAL A 155 -2.76 -22.49 7.25
N THR A 156 -1.94 -22.52 6.20
CA THR A 156 -2.41 -22.64 4.80
C THR A 156 -3.13 -23.95 4.55
N LYS A 157 -2.62 -25.07 5.11
CA LYS A 157 -3.31 -26.38 5.02
C LYS A 157 -4.66 -26.35 5.70
N SER A 158 -4.74 -25.81 6.91
CA SER A 158 -6.01 -25.71 7.65
C SER A 158 -6.98 -24.77 6.93
N LEU A 159 -6.50 -23.67 6.36
CA LEU A 159 -7.29 -22.72 5.57
C LEU A 159 -7.90 -23.39 4.32
N ALA A 160 -7.15 -24.26 3.65
CA ALA A 160 -7.63 -24.96 2.47
C ALA A 160 -8.86 -25.85 2.79
N GLN A 161 -8.95 -26.39 4.01
CA GLN A 161 -10.04 -27.27 4.46
C GLN A 161 -11.27 -26.50 4.95
N VAL A 162 -11.19 -25.16 5.08
CA VAL A 162 -12.34 -24.37 5.52
C VAL A 162 -13.40 -24.32 4.42
N GLU A 163 -14.64 -24.54 4.81
CA GLU A 163 -15.81 -24.41 3.95
C GLU A 163 -16.61 -23.15 4.33
N ALA A 164 -17.42 -22.68 3.37
CA ALA A 164 -18.36 -21.60 3.63
C ALA A 164 -19.42 -22.06 4.64
N ASN A 165 -19.80 -21.18 5.54
CA ASN A 165 -20.85 -21.42 6.52
C ASN A 165 -22.19 -20.88 6.01
N PHE A 166 -23.30 -21.48 6.46
CA PHE A 166 -24.65 -21.00 6.14
C PHE A 166 -25.13 -19.84 7.03
N GLY A 167 -24.33 -19.44 8.02
CA GLY A 167 -24.63 -18.31 8.91
C GLY A 167 -24.29 -16.94 8.31
N ALA A 168 -24.80 -15.89 8.95
CA ALA A 168 -24.37 -14.52 8.68
C ALA A 168 -23.00 -14.25 9.30
N ALA A 169 -22.24 -13.30 8.74
CA ALA A 169 -21.00 -12.85 9.36
C ALA A 169 -21.26 -11.96 10.58
N ASN A 170 -20.53 -12.21 11.66
CA ASN A 170 -20.57 -11.39 12.87
C ASN A 170 -19.24 -10.64 13.03
N PHE A 171 -19.15 -9.51 12.36
CA PHE A 171 -17.92 -8.71 12.33
C PHE A 171 -17.53 -8.12 13.70
N PRO A 172 -18.46 -7.56 14.51
CA PRO A 172 -18.10 -6.98 15.81
C PRO A 172 -17.45 -7.99 16.76
N GLU A 173 -18.06 -9.17 16.88
CA GLU A 173 -17.55 -10.24 17.75
C GLU A 173 -16.23 -10.83 17.21
N ALA A 174 -16.11 -10.98 15.88
CA ALA A 174 -14.87 -11.41 15.25
C ALA A 174 -13.73 -10.41 15.49
N LEU A 175 -14.02 -9.11 15.47
CA LEU A 175 -13.04 -8.07 15.74
C LEU A 175 -12.61 -8.03 17.21
N GLU A 176 -13.53 -8.29 18.14
CA GLU A 176 -13.22 -8.42 19.57
C GLU A 176 -12.31 -9.64 19.82
N LEU A 177 -12.64 -10.78 19.19
CA LEU A 177 -11.79 -11.98 19.23
C LEU A 177 -10.40 -11.70 18.62
N ALA A 178 -10.34 -10.99 17.50
CA ALA A 178 -9.09 -10.61 16.84
C ALA A 178 -8.20 -9.75 17.75
N GLY A 179 -8.78 -8.82 18.48
CA GLY A 179 -8.07 -8.02 19.46
C GLY A 179 -7.49 -8.86 20.60
N ASN A 180 -8.26 -9.81 21.14
CA ASN A 180 -7.80 -10.71 22.20
C ASN A 180 -6.68 -11.63 21.71
N VAL A 181 -6.78 -12.15 20.49
CA VAL A 181 -5.75 -12.97 19.86
C VAL A 181 -4.49 -12.16 19.60
N ALA A 182 -4.63 -10.95 19.07
CA ALA A 182 -3.51 -10.06 18.81
C ALA A 182 -2.75 -9.66 20.09
N ALA A 183 -3.44 -9.57 21.22
CA ALA A 183 -2.80 -9.30 22.51
C ALA A 183 -1.85 -10.42 22.95
N GLN A 184 -2.11 -11.66 22.50
CA GLN A 184 -1.27 -12.83 22.79
C GLN A 184 -0.12 -13.03 21.79
N MET A 185 -0.11 -12.27 20.69
CA MET A 185 0.90 -12.40 19.64
C MET A 185 2.21 -11.71 20.02
N GLN A 186 3.33 -12.24 19.49
CA GLN A 186 4.68 -11.94 19.97
C GLN A 186 5.27 -10.63 19.46
N HIS A 187 4.82 -10.17 18.25
CA HIS A 187 5.45 -9.01 17.61
C HIS A 187 4.69 -7.71 17.92
N GLY A 188 5.44 -6.63 18.10
CA GLY A 188 4.88 -5.31 18.39
C GLY A 188 4.12 -4.68 17.21
N LEU A 189 4.53 -5.00 15.96
CA LEU A 189 3.79 -4.56 14.78
C LEU A 189 2.69 -5.56 14.47
N LYS A 190 1.44 -5.14 14.64
CA LYS A 190 0.26 -5.95 14.43
C LYS A 190 -0.49 -5.48 13.19
N GLU A 191 -0.85 -6.40 12.32
CA GLU A 191 -1.58 -6.11 11.10
C GLU A 191 -2.87 -6.90 11.07
N PHE A 192 -3.98 -6.18 10.87
CA PHE A 192 -5.31 -6.76 10.72
C PHE A 192 -5.75 -6.65 9.28
N VAL A 193 -6.13 -7.76 8.69
CA VAL A 193 -6.65 -7.84 7.32
C VAL A 193 -8.03 -8.47 7.35
N VAL A 194 -9.00 -7.76 6.78
CA VAL A 194 -10.38 -8.24 6.64
C VAL A 194 -10.63 -8.64 5.20
N LEU A 195 -11.05 -9.90 5.00
CA LEU A 195 -11.41 -10.45 3.70
C LEU A 195 -12.90 -10.79 3.71
N SER A 196 -13.71 -9.96 3.09
CA SER A 196 -15.18 -10.07 3.03
C SER A 196 -15.68 -9.45 1.72
N ASP A 197 -16.89 -9.76 1.33
CA ASP A 197 -17.61 -9.07 0.25
C ASP A 197 -18.16 -7.70 0.69
N PHE A 198 -17.92 -7.33 1.94
CA PHE A 198 -18.31 -6.05 2.54
C PHE A 198 -19.81 -5.72 2.38
N GLN A 199 -20.68 -6.71 2.48
CA GLN A 199 -22.11 -6.46 2.42
C GLN A 199 -22.57 -5.56 3.57
N ARG A 200 -23.52 -4.68 3.29
CA ARG A 200 -24.03 -3.73 4.27
C ARG A 200 -24.59 -4.41 5.53
N VAL A 201 -25.18 -5.59 5.39
CA VAL A 201 -25.74 -6.38 6.50
C VAL A 201 -24.66 -6.81 7.49
N THR A 202 -23.46 -7.15 7.02
CA THR A 202 -22.32 -7.55 7.88
C THR A 202 -21.87 -6.44 8.82
N PHE A 203 -22.10 -5.18 8.40
CA PHE A 203 -21.68 -3.99 9.14
C PHE A 203 -22.85 -3.15 9.64
N SER A 204 -24.08 -3.68 9.60
CA SER A 204 -25.28 -2.95 9.98
C SER A 204 -25.37 -2.69 11.49
N ASP A 205 -26.16 -1.67 11.85
CA ASP A 205 -26.14 -0.97 13.14
C ASP A 205 -26.67 -1.74 14.36
N GLY A 206 -27.02 -3.04 14.22
CA GLY A 206 -27.62 -3.80 15.32
C GLY A 206 -26.81 -3.88 16.61
N GLU A 207 -25.52 -3.53 16.59
CA GLU A 207 -24.62 -3.70 17.74
C GLU A 207 -23.62 -2.53 17.89
N ALA A 208 -24.12 -1.30 17.98
CA ALA A 208 -23.27 -0.12 18.21
C ALA A 208 -22.36 -0.28 19.46
N ALA A 209 -22.87 -0.97 20.49
CA ALA A 209 -22.11 -1.29 21.71
C ALA A 209 -20.96 -2.30 21.45
N ALA A 210 -21.21 -3.34 20.65
CA ALA A 210 -20.17 -4.32 20.29
C ALA A 210 -19.08 -3.69 19.43
N ARG A 211 -19.46 -2.84 18.46
CA ARG A 211 -18.53 -2.07 17.65
C ARG A 211 -17.67 -1.11 18.50
N GLY A 212 -18.29 -0.47 19.50
CA GLY A 212 -17.59 0.39 20.47
C GLY A 212 -16.53 -0.38 21.26
N ARG A 213 -16.84 -1.59 21.75
CA ARG A 213 -15.89 -2.46 22.45
C ARG A 213 -14.75 -2.92 21.55
N ALA A 214 -15.06 -3.37 20.33
CA ALA A 214 -14.08 -3.80 19.36
C ALA A 214 -13.07 -2.67 19.00
N LEU A 215 -13.56 -1.46 18.78
CA LEU A 215 -12.71 -0.29 18.53
C LEU A 215 -11.86 0.10 19.74
N GLN A 216 -12.38 -0.06 20.96
CA GLN A 216 -11.58 0.15 22.17
C GLN A 216 -10.47 -0.88 22.32
N THR A 217 -10.73 -2.15 21.99
CA THR A 217 -9.72 -3.20 22.01
C THR A 217 -8.60 -2.90 21.01
N LEU A 218 -8.94 -2.49 19.79
CA LEU A 218 -7.94 -2.11 18.78
C LEU A 218 -7.10 -0.87 19.16
N LYS A 219 -7.68 0.08 19.90
CA LYS A 219 -6.93 1.27 20.38
C LYS A 219 -5.92 0.96 21.49
N ARG A 220 -6.08 -0.18 22.16
CA ARG A 220 -5.18 -0.62 23.24
C ARG A 220 -3.99 -1.44 22.73
N LEU A 221 -4.03 -1.86 21.47
CA LEU A 221 -2.97 -2.62 20.77
C LEU A 221 -1.99 -1.70 20.07
#